data_513e4e092a0911af4ceb421c49fd0b9d
#
_entry.id   513e4e092a0911af4ceb421c49fd0b9d
#
_cell.length_a   1.000
_cell.length_b   1.000
_cell.length_c   1.000
_cell.angle_alpha   90.00
_cell.angle_beta   90.00
_cell.angle_gamma   90.00
#
_symmetry.space_group_name_H-M   'P 1'
#
loop_
_entity.id
_entity.type
_entity.pdbx_description
1 polymer ?
#
loop_
_entity_poly.entity_id
_entity_poly.type
_entity_poly.pdbx_seq_one_letter_code
_entity_poly.pdbx_strand_id
1 'polypeptide(L)'
;MVWKSSAAGRKWAWPIDWLFMLRFYTAGESHGQGLLTFLSGLPAGLPVDTEFINHELHRRQLGYGRGGRQKIEKDAADIFAGVRLGQTIGAPIALKIENRDWKNWEKILPVGASDAAETQSRKLTAPRPGHADLAGSQKFNFHDARYVLERASARETAARVAAGAFAKLLLKEFGTEIASHVIQVGHVRLERAARWEEIRAVCGDLDSPLRCVDAGVQEKMKAEVDAALKAGDTVGGVFEIVAHHVPVGLGSHAQWDEKLDGRLVQALMSVQAVKGVEIGAGILAAGSYGSEVMDEISYDKMARRFRRSSNRAGGLEGGITNGEDVVIRGYLKPISTLRKALGTADMVTKEPVRAAYERSDWCVVPAGGVAGEAMVALVLADAFLQKFGGDSLAEMRRNFENYGQQIDKF
;
A
#
# COMPACT_ATOMS: atom_id res chain seq x y z
N MET A 1 67.16 -6.74 -3.70
CA MET A 1 65.95 -6.15 -3.10
C MET A 1 64.75 -6.72 -3.82
N VAL A 2 64.03 -7.67 -3.17
CA VAL A 2 62.92 -8.40 -3.76
C VAL A 2 61.62 -7.74 -3.25
N TRP A 3 60.87 -7.16 -4.12
CA TRP A 3 59.51 -6.64 -3.80
C TRP A 3 58.56 -7.81 -3.67
N LYS A 4 58.09 -8.08 -2.46
CA LYS A 4 56.97 -8.98 -2.21
C LYS A 4 55.71 -8.14 -2.36
N SER A 5 54.92 -8.34 -3.42
CA SER A 5 53.59 -7.85 -3.58
C SER A 5 52.62 -8.71 -2.76
N SER A 6 52.13 -8.19 -1.64
CA SER A 6 51.00 -8.76 -0.93
C SER A 6 49.71 -8.24 -1.57
N ALA A 7 49.22 -8.96 -2.57
CA ALA A 7 47.85 -8.77 -3.08
C ALA A 7 46.86 -9.40 -2.10
N ALA A 8 46.49 -8.66 -1.05
CA ALA A 8 45.29 -8.97 -0.27
C ALA A 8 44.08 -8.65 -1.15
N GLY A 9 43.60 -9.68 -1.86
CA GLY A 9 42.37 -9.63 -2.62
C GLY A 9 41.19 -9.26 -1.71
N ARG A 10 40.76 -8.02 -1.73
CA ARG A 10 39.45 -7.66 -1.21
C ARG A 10 38.43 -8.36 -2.09
N LYS A 11 37.87 -9.46 -1.63
CA LYS A 11 36.65 -10.01 -2.19
C LYS A 11 35.57 -8.97 -1.90
N TRP A 12 35.18 -8.21 -2.92
CA TRP A 12 33.97 -7.41 -2.91
C TRP A 12 32.82 -8.42 -2.90
N ALA A 13 32.38 -8.81 -1.70
CA ALA A 13 31.09 -9.46 -1.56
C ALA A 13 30.06 -8.35 -1.78
N TRP A 14 29.46 -8.31 -2.94
CA TRP A 14 28.23 -7.56 -3.13
C TRP A 14 27.20 -8.18 -2.19
N PRO A 15 26.55 -7.42 -1.31
CA PRO A 15 25.37 -7.93 -0.66
C PRO A 15 24.35 -8.13 -1.76
N ILE A 16 24.17 -9.36 -2.19
CA ILE A 16 23.13 -9.71 -3.13
C ILE A 16 21.86 -9.73 -2.27
N ASP A 17 21.09 -8.65 -2.32
CA ASP A 17 19.75 -8.59 -1.76
C ASP A 17 18.82 -9.49 -2.60
N TRP A 18 18.98 -10.81 -2.44
CA TRP A 18 18.10 -11.83 -2.99
C TRP A 18 16.76 -11.92 -2.23
N LEU A 19 16.50 -10.98 -1.32
CA LEU A 19 15.33 -11.03 -0.43
C LEU A 19 14.00 -10.85 -1.19
N PHE A 20 14.02 -10.17 -2.34
CA PHE A 20 12.80 -9.91 -3.13
C PHE A 20 13.03 -10.25 -4.59
N MET A 21 12.18 -11.14 -5.14
CA MET A 21 12.13 -11.40 -6.58
C MET A 21 11.37 -10.30 -7.32
N LEU A 22 10.28 -9.79 -6.72
CA LEU A 22 9.53 -8.66 -7.22
C LEU A 22 10.02 -7.36 -6.57
N ARG A 23 10.58 -6.46 -7.37
CA ARG A 23 11.11 -5.17 -6.89
C ARG A 23 10.36 -4.03 -7.55
N PHE A 24 10.05 -3.00 -6.76
CA PHE A 24 9.49 -1.78 -7.30
C PHE A 24 10.12 -0.55 -6.68
N TYR A 25 10.15 0.52 -7.45
CA TYR A 25 10.58 1.85 -7.03
C TYR A 25 9.54 2.87 -7.49
N THR A 26 9.35 3.90 -6.67
CA THR A 26 8.51 5.03 -7.02
C THR A 26 9.33 6.32 -6.97
N ALA A 27 9.06 7.23 -7.87
CA ALA A 27 9.67 8.56 -7.91
C ALA A 27 8.61 9.62 -8.23
N GLY A 28 8.98 10.88 -8.07
CA GLY A 28 8.11 12.03 -8.35
C GLY A 28 7.57 12.70 -7.10
N GLU A 29 7.24 13.96 -7.26
CA GLU A 29 6.73 14.87 -6.24
C GLU A 29 5.23 15.06 -6.39
N SER A 30 4.57 15.44 -5.27
CA SER A 30 3.11 15.62 -5.25
C SER A 30 2.62 16.61 -6.32
N HIS A 31 3.33 17.72 -6.49
CA HIS A 31 3.02 18.78 -7.46
C HIS A 31 4.07 18.87 -8.58
N GLY A 32 4.99 17.89 -8.71
CA GLY A 32 5.91 17.78 -9.83
C GLY A 32 5.21 17.33 -11.13
N GLN A 33 5.98 17.08 -12.19
CA GLN A 33 5.47 16.72 -13.52
C GLN A 33 4.61 15.45 -13.51
N GLY A 34 4.89 14.51 -12.61
CA GLY A 34 4.19 13.24 -12.51
C GLY A 34 4.86 12.31 -11.52
N LEU A 35 4.29 11.12 -11.43
CA LEU A 35 4.84 10.02 -10.66
C LEU A 35 5.37 8.95 -11.60
N LEU A 36 6.46 8.32 -11.21
CA LEU A 36 7.07 7.21 -11.93
C LEU A 36 7.00 5.95 -11.07
N THR A 37 6.84 4.83 -11.75
CA THR A 37 6.95 3.49 -11.16
C THR A 37 7.89 2.65 -12.00
N PHE A 38 8.85 2.01 -11.34
CA PHE A 38 9.62 0.91 -11.90
C PHE A 38 9.27 -0.37 -11.19
N LEU A 39 8.99 -1.43 -11.94
CA LEU A 39 8.65 -2.76 -11.43
C LEU A 39 9.47 -3.79 -12.19
N SER A 40 10.16 -4.68 -11.49
CA SER A 40 10.95 -5.76 -12.08
C SER A 40 10.73 -7.08 -11.36
N GLY A 41 10.90 -8.20 -12.08
CA GLY A 41 10.73 -9.55 -11.55
C GLY A 41 9.40 -10.21 -11.94
N LEU A 42 8.53 -9.56 -12.69
CA LEU A 42 7.34 -10.23 -13.23
C LEU A 42 7.72 -11.20 -14.36
N PRO A 43 7.08 -12.39 -14.43
CA PRO A 43 7.32 -13.37 -15.47
C PRO A 43 6.89 -12.83 -16.86
N ALA A 44 7.54 -13.31 -17.92
CA ALA A 44 7.08 -13.05 -19.28
C ALA A 44 5.72 -13.72 -19.56
N GLY A 45 4.91 -13.07 -20.40
CA GLY A 45 3.62 -13.60 -20.83
C GLY A 45 2.45 -13.34 -19.88
N LEU A 46 2.63 -12.53 -18.82
CA LEU A 46 1.51 -12.08 -18.01
C LEU A 46 0.64 -11.11 -18.82
N PRO A 47 -0.67 -11.39 -19.00
CA PRO A 47 -1.59 -10.45 -19.62
C PRO A 47 -1.69 -9.15 -18.83
N VAL A 48 -1.55 -8.02 -19.52
CA VAL A 48 -1.63 -6.68 -18.92
C VAL A 48 -2.91 -6.00 -19.36
N ASP A 49 -3.84 -5.87 -18.43
CA ASP A 49 -5.08 -5.15 -18.59
C ASP A 49 -4.89 -3.69 -18.12
N THR A 50 -4.71 -2.78 -19.05
CA THR A 50 -4.50 -1.35 -18.77
C THR A 50 -5.78 -0.70 -18.20
N GLU A 51 -6.96 -1.18 -18.58
CA GLU A 51 -8.23 -0.68 -18.04
C GLU A 51 -8.36 -1.05 -16.57
N PHE A 52 -7.97 -2.28 -16.20
CA PHE A 52 -7.91 -2.68 -14.79
C PHE A 52 -6.94 -1.81 -13.99
N ILE A 53 -5.74 -1.52 -14.51
CA ILE A 53 -4.76 -0.65 -13.83
C ILE A 53 -5.36 0.74 -13.61
N ASN A 54 -6.00 1.31 -14.61
CA ASN A 54 -6.64 2.62 -14.55
C ASN A 54 -7.87 2.61 -13.61
N HIS A 55 -8.62 1.51 -13.55
CA HIS A 55 -9.70 1.31 -12.61
C HIS A 55 -9.19 1.33 -11.15
N GLU A 56 -8.08 0.65 -10.85
CA GLU A 56 -7.46 0.68 -9.52
C GLU A 56 -7.00 2.09 -9.13
N LEU A 57 -6.40 2.82 -10.06
CA LEU A 57 -6.05 4.23 -9.87
C LEU A 57 -7.27 5.09 -9.60
N HIS A 58 -8.35 4.88 -10.34
CA HIS A 58 -9.62 5.59 -10.13
C HIS A 58 -10.23 5.25 -8.77
N ARG A 59 -10.27 3.98 -8.36
CA ARG A 59 -10.72 3.56 -7.03
C ARG A 59 -9.99 4.32 -5.92
N ARG A 60 -8.67 4.51 -6.05
CA ARG A 60 -7.87 5.25 -5.08
C ARG A 60 -8.30 6.72 -4.96
N GLN A 61 -8.79 7.32 -6.02
CA GLN A 61 -9.24 8.73 -6.04
C GLN A 61 -10.60 8.94 -5.37
N LEU A 62 -11.44 7.90 -5.31
CA LEU A 62 -12.79 7.96 -4.76
C LEU A 62 -12.82 7.94 -3.23
N GLY A 63 -13.97 8.25 -2.66
CA GLY A 63 -14.29 8.20 -1.24
C GLY A 63 -14.89 9.49 -0.71
N TYR A 64 -15.68 9.39 0.35
CA TYR A 64 -16.29 10.53 1.02
C TYR A 64 -15.26 11.29 1.86
N GLY A 65 -15.35 12.62 1.87
CA GLY A 65 -14.39 13.46 2.57
C GLY A 65 -13.11 13.78 1.77
N ARG A 66 -13.13 13.52 0.45
CA ARG A 66 -11.99 13.86 -0.44
C ARG A 66 -11.97 15.35 -0.76
N GLY A 67 -10.78 15.92 -0.84
CA GLY A 67 -10.55 17.33 -1.14
C GLY A 67 -10.70 17.67 -2.63
N GLY A 68 -10.72 18.98 -2.95
CA GLY A 68 -10.95 19.48 -4.31
C GLY A 68 -9.91 19.06 -5.36
N ARG A 69 -8.72 18.65 -4.96
CA ARG A 69 -7.67 18.18 -5.88
C ARG A 69 -8.11 16.94 -6.68
N GLN A 70 -8.91 16.06 -6.07
CA GLN A 70 -9.42 14.86 -6.75
C GLN A 70 -10.32 15.17 -7.95
N LYS A 71 -10.84 16.40 -8.05
CA LYS A 71 -11.61 16.88 -9.23
C LYS A 71 -10.71 17.26 -10.41
N ILE A 72 -9.43 17.58 -10.14
CA ILE A 72 -8.44 18.01 -11.15
C ILE A 72 -7.72 16.79 -11.70
N GLU A 73 -7.24 15.93 -10.81
CA GLU A 73 -6.45 14.76 -11.15
C GLU A 73 -7.34 13.63 -11.69
N LYS A 74 -6.96 13.08 -12.83
CA LYS A 74 -7.53 11.85 -13.41
C LYS A 74 -6.36 10.93 -13.67
N ASP A 75 -6.03 10.12 -12.67
CA ASP A 75 -4.89 9.23 -12.73
C ASP A 75 -5.08 8.19 -13.83
N ALA A 76 -4.10 8.10 -14.72
CA ALA A 76 -4.01 7.07 -15.75
C ALA A 76 -2.54 6.63 -15.88
N ALA A 77 -2.33 5.35 -16.02
CA ALA A 77 -1.01 4.77 -16.21
C ALA A 77 -0.61 4.84 -17.69
N ASP A 78 0.50 5.51 -17.96
CA ASP A 78 1.18 5.50 -19.25
C ASP A 78 2.35 4.53 -19.16
N ILE A 79 2.21 3.35 -19.77
CA ILE A 79 3.21 2.28 -19.73
C ILE A 79 4.28 2.57 -20.79
N PHE A 80 5.48 2.90 -20.33
CA PHE A 80 6.61 3.28 -21.19
C PHE A 80 7.44 2.08 -21.68
N ALA A 81 7.59 1.03 -20.86
CA ALA A 81 8.44 -0.11 -21.14
C ALA A 81 7.97 -1.39 -20.43
N GLY A 82 8.49 -2.55 -20.87
CA GLY A 82 8.28 -3.85 -20.20
C GLY A 82 7.02 -4.60 -20.62
N VAL A 83 6.17 -4.00 -21.44
CA VAL A 83 4.94 -4.60 -22.00
C VAL A 83 4.94 -4.50 -23.51
N ARG A 84 4.55 -5.58 -24.19
CA ARG A 84 4.38 -5.61 -25.65
C ARG A 84 3.18 -6.47 -26.02
N LEU A 85 2.35 -5.99 -26.93
CA LEU A 85 1.14 -6.68 -27.39
C LEU A 85 0.25 -7.16 -26.22
N GLY A 86 0.12 -6.32 -25.18
CA GLY A 86 -0.70 -6.61 -24.02
C GLY A 86 -0.12 -7.65 -23.06
N GLN A 87 1.18 -7.98 -23.12
CA GLN A 87 1.83 -8.94 -22.24
C GLN A 87 3.17 -8.43 -21.73
N THR A 88 3.56 -8.84 -20.52
CA THR A 88 4.90 -8.63 -19.99
C THR A 88 5.93 -9.41 -20.80
N ILE A 89 7.16 -8.87 -20.91
CA ILE A 89 8.25 -9.49 -21.68
C ILE A 89 9.43 -9.95 -20.82
N GLY A 90 9.24 -10.06 -19.47
CA GLY A 90 10.31 -10.40 -18.54
C GLY A 90 11.32 -9.26 -18.29
N ALA A 91 11.12 -8.11 -18.92
CA ALA A 91 11.95 -6.92 -18.72
C ALA A 91 11.36 -6.01 -17.61
N PRO A 92 12.15 -5.09 -17.03
CA PRO A 92 11.61 -4.09 -16.13
C PRO A 92 10.48 -3.28 -16.78
N ILE A 93 9.41 -3.05 -16.01
CA ILE A 93 8.29 -2.22 -16.42
C ILE A 93 8.51 -0.82 -15.89
N ALA A 94 8.38 0.18 -16.75
CA ALA A 94 8.37 1.58 -16.40
C ALA A 94 7.02 2.18 -16.81
N LEU A 95 6.41 2.93 -15.87
CA LEU A 95 5.18 3.67 -16.14
C LEU A 95 5.20 5.05 -15.50
N LYS A 96 4.43 5.96 -16.09
CA LYS A 96 4.25 7.33 -15.63
C LYS A 96 2.77 7.59 -15.33
N ILE A 97 2.51 8.37 -14.28
CA ILE A 97 1.21 8.96 -13.97
C ILE A 97 1.39 10.47 -13.98
N GLU A 98 0.78 11.15 -14.91
CA GLU A 98 0.89 12.60 -15.07
C GLU A 98 0.18 13.34 -13.93
N ASN A 99 0.78 14.41 -13.44
CA ASN A 99 0.12 15.36 -12.53
C ASN A 99 -0.49 16.50 -13.36
N ARG A 100 -1.83 16.53 -13.48
CA ARG A 100 -2.52 17.57 -14.25
C ARG A 100 -2.40 18.97 -13.65
N ASP A 101 -2.20 19.06 -12.34
CA ASP A 101 -1.97 20.31 -11.62
C ASP A 101 -0.56 20.89 -11.84
N TRP A 102 0.35 20.19 -12.53
CA TRP A 102 1.72 20.62 -12.81
C TRP A 102 1.80 22.01 -13.45
N LYS A 103 0.89 22.36 -14.36
CA LYS A 103 0.83 23.67 -15.02
C LYS A 103 0.80 24.85 -14.04
N ASN A 104 0.27 24.64 -12.84
CA ASN A 104 0.20 25.64 -11.78
C ASN A 104 1.47 25.68 -10.90
N TRP A 105 2.38 24.69 -11.09
CA TRP A 105 3.54 24.48 -10.22
C TRP A 105 4.90 24.54 -10.94
N GLU A 106 4.92 24.54 -12.28
CA GLU A 106 6.17 24.49 -13.06
C GLU A 106 7.15 25.62 -12.75
N LYS A 107 6.65 26.83 -12.44
CA LYS A 107 7.48 27.97 -12.01
C LYS A 107 7.84 27.93 -10.53
N ILE A 108 7.11 27.17 -9.72
CA ILE A 108 7.31 27.04 -8.27
C ILE A 108 8.32 25.93 -7.97
N LEU A 109 8.27 24.83 -8.73
CA LEU A 109 9.09 23.62 -8.55
C LEU A 109 9.95 23.33 -9.80
N PRO A 110 10.72 24.30 -10.34
CA PRO A 110 11.58 24.04 -11.49
C PRO A 110 12.67 23.03 -11.13
N VAL A 111 13.07 22.17 -12.08
CA VAL A 111 14.20 21.25 -11.91
C VAL A 111 15.53 22.00 -11.97
N GLY A 112 15.62 23.00 -12.83
CA GLY A 112 16.81 23.85 -12.95
C GLY A 112 16.88 24.91 -11.86
N ALA A 113 18.07 25.51 -11.67
CA ALA A 113 18.23 26.64 -10.79
C ALA A 113 17.35 27.83 -11.23
N SER A 114 16.70 28.47 -10.29
CA SER A 114 15.83 29.62 -10.54
C SER A 114 15.82 30.57 -9.33
N ASP A 115 16.02 31.84 -9.60
CA ASP A 115 15.91 32.93 -8.62
C ASP A 115 14.55 33.65 -8.73
N ALA A 116 13.60 33.08 -9.49
CA ALA A 116 12.30 33.68 -9.71
C ALA A 116 11.51 33.82 -8.38
N ALA A 117 10.81 34.93 -8.20
CA ALA A 117 10.03 35.22 -7.01
C ALA A 117 8.94 34.15 -6.78
N GLU A 118 8.39 33.58 -7.85
CA GLU A 118 7.41 32.51 -7.80
C GLU A 118 7.96 31.25 -7.05
N THR A 119 9.24 30.90 -7.24
CA THR A 119 9.89 29.78 -6.56
C THR A 119 9.94 30.00 -5.05
N GLN A 120 10.10 31.26 -4.59
CA GLN A 120 10.13 31.60 -3.16
C GLN A 120 8.71 31.76 -2.57
N SER A 121 7.70 31.99 -3.38
CA SER A 121 6.32 32.29 -2.93
C SER A 121 5.63 31.17 -2.18
N ARG A 122 6.05 29.92 -2.40
CA ARG A 122 5.48 28.70 -1.79
C ARG A 122 6.42 28.03 -0.80
N LYS A 123 7.45 28.75 -0.35
CA LYS A 123 8.34 28.25 0.70
C LYS A 123 7.57 27.93 1.97
N LEU A 124 7.87 26.80 2.59
CA LEU A 124 7.18 26.30 3.78
C LEU A 124 8.15 26.27 4.96
N THR A 125 8.02 27.22 5.88
CA THR A 125 8.86 27.32 7.08
C THR A 125 8.11 26.97 8.37
N ALA A 126 6.78 26.91 8.34
CA ALA A 126 5.90 26.53 9.46
C ALA A 126 5.47 25.05 9.35
N PRO A 127 6.25 24.10 9.89
CA PRO A 127 5.99 22.67 9.71
C PRO A 127 4.69 22.24 10.37
N ARG A 128 4.00 21.30 9.75
CA ARG A 128 2.74 20.75 10.25
C ARG A 128 3.00 19.70 11.34
N PRO A 129 2.39 19.80 12.53
CA PRO A 129 2.44 18.76 13.53
C PRO A 129 1.90 17.43 12.99
N GLY A 130 2.60 16.33 13.27
CA GLY A 130 2.21 14.99 12.79
C GLY A 130 2.53 14.69 11.32
N HIS A 131 3.20 15.61 10.61
CA HIS A 131 3.75 15.38 9.25
C HIS A 131 5.27 15.20 9.29
N ALA A 132 5.85 14.77 8.17
CA ALA A 132 7.31 14.61 8.04
C ALA A 132 8.08 15.94 7.95
N ASP A 133 7.40 17.08 7.83
CA ASP A 133 7.95 18.40 7.50
C ASP A 133 9.18 18.75 8.34
N LEU A 134 9.07 18.74 9.67
CA LEU A 134 10.18 19.12 10.55
C LEU A 134 11.28 18.06 10.59
N ALA A 135 10.91 16.79 10.86
CA ALA A 135 11.88 15.71 10.98
C ALA A 135 12.65 15.47 9.67
N GLY A 136 11.97 15.55 8.53
CA GLY A 136 12.59 15.44 7.22
C GLY A 136 13.50 16.62 6.91
N SER A 137 13.07 17.85 7.23
CA SER A 137 13.91 19.05 7.05
C SER A 137 15.17 18.98 7.89
N GLN A 138 15.07 18.56 9.15
CA GLN A 138 16.24 18.34 10.00
C GLN A 138 17.18 17.26 9.45
N LYS A 139 16.61 16.12 9.01
CA LYS A 139 17.39 15.00 8.47
C LYS A 139 18.21 15.39 7.25
N PHE A 140 17.63 16.17 6.34
CA PHE A 140 18.27 16.56 5.07
C PHE A 140 18.85 17.97 5.08
N ASN A 141 18.83 18.67 6.23
CA ASN A 141 19.29 20.04 6.38
C ASN A 141 18.59 21.04 5.45
N PHE A 142 17.28 20.89 5.29
CA PHE A 142 16.47 21.81 4.51
C PHE A 142 15.88 22.93 5.38
N HIS A 143 15.91 24.17 4.86
CA HIS A 143 15.25 25.33 5.45
C HIS A 143 13.92 25.67 4.77
N ASP A 144 13.44 24.76 3.93
CA ASP A 144 12.16 24.78 3.27
C ASP A 144 11.55 23.36 3.32
N ALA A 145 10.50 23.18 4.13
CA ALA A 145 9.82 21.90 4.25
C ALA A 145 9.05 21.48 2.99
N ARG A 146 8.97 22.34 1.98
CA ARG A 146 8.38 21.99 0.67
C ARG A 146 9.05 20.76 0.07
N TYR A 147 10.38 20.67 0.13
CA TYR A 147 11.14 19.52 -0.39
C TYR A 147 10.74 18.18 0.28
N VAL A 148 10.42 18.22 1.56
CA VAL A 148 9.95 17.05 2.30
C VAL A 148 8.49 16.76 1.98
N LEU A 149 7.63 17.79 2.00
CA LEU A 149 6.19 17.69 1.77
C LEU A 149 5.87 17.02 0.43
N GLU A 150 6.56 17.44 -0.63
CA GLU A 150 6.30 16.98 -1.98
C GLU A 150 6.48 15.45 -2.10
N ARG A 151 7.50 14.89 -1.46
CA ARG A 151 7.75 13.44 -1.50
C ARG A 151 6.99 12.67 -0.42
N ALA A 152 6.77 13.23 0.76
CA ALA A 152 6.05 12.59 1.87
C ALA A 152 4.53 12.55 1.66
N SER A 153 4.01 13.20 0.64
CA SER A 153 2.60 13.27 0.31
C SER A 153 2.03 11.89 -0.05
N ALA A 154 0.78 11.62 0.41
CA ALA A 154 0.03 10.42 0.02
C ALA A 154 -0.28 10.35 -1.49
N ARG A 155 0.02 11.40 -2.28
CA ARG A 155 -0.03 11.37 -3.75
C ARG A 155 0.85 10.23 -4.32
N GLU A 156 1.97 9.96 -3.68
CA GLU A 156 2.90 8.88 -4.04
C GLU A 156 2.22 7.50 -4.09
N THR A 157 1.15 7.27 -3.31
CA THR A 157 0.42 6.00 -3.34
C THR A 157 -0.20 5.67 -4.70
N ALA A 158 -0.41 6.65 -5.60
CA ALA A 158 -0.84 6.36 -6.97
C ALA A 158 0.19 5.49 -7.71
N ALA A 159 1.48 5.77 -7.56
CA ALA A 159 2.54 4.96 -8.13
C ALA A 159 2.59 3.54 -7.53
N ARG A 160 2.34 3.41 -6.20
CA ARG A 160 2.22 2.08 -5.56
C ARG A 160 1.00 1.31 -6.05
N VAL A 161 -0.13 1.98 -6.22
CA VAL A 161 -1.36 1.34 -6.73
C VAL A 161 -1.17 0.85 -8.15
N ALA A 162 -0.49 1.61 -9.01
CA ALA A 162 -0.14 1.15 -10.34
C ALA A 162 0.76 -0.09 -10.33
N ALA A 163 1.80 -0.13 -9.47
CA ALA A 163 2.64 -1.32 -9.29
C ALA A 163 1.83 -2.51 -8.74
N GLY A 164 1.00 -2.25 -7.73
CA GLY A 164 0.14 -3.26 -7.10
C GLY A 164 -0.92 -3.83 -8.04
N ALA A 165 -1.38 -3.06 -9.02
CA ALA A 165 -2.29 -3.56 -10.05
C ALA A 165 -1.65 -4.67 -10.91
N PHE A 166 -0.37 -4.55 -11.29
CA PHE A 166 0.36 -5.63 -11.95
C PHE A 166 0.48 -6.87 -11.04
N ALA A 167 0.74 -6.67 -9.74
CA ALA A 167 0.78 -7.77 -8.79
C ALA A 167 -0.59 -8.46 -8.66
N LYS A 168 -1.68 -7.71 -8.62
CA LYS A 168 -3.06 -8.26 -8.63
C LYS A 168 -3.35 -9.04 -9.92
N LEU A 169 -2.91 -8.56 -11.08
CA LEU A 169 -3.03 -9.30 -12.35
C LEU A 169 -2.30 -10.64 -12.28
N LEU A 170 -1.08 -10.68 -11.73
CA LEU A 170 -0.35 -11.94 -11.54
C LEU A 170 -1.09 -12.88 -10.59
N LEU A 171 -1.54 -12.40 -9.44
CA LEU A 171 -2.22 -13.21 -8.44
C LEU A 171 -3.56 -13.77 -8.98
N LYS A 172 -4.27 -13.00 -9.78
CA LYS A 172 -5.53 -13.40 -10.43
C LYS A 172 -5.35 -14.61 -11.36
N GLU A 173 -4.18 -14.76 -12.01
CA GLU A 173 -3.86 -15.93 -12.84
C GLU A 173 -3.84 -17.26 -12.04
N PHE A 174 -3.74 -17.15 -10.71
CA PHE A 174 -3.74 -18.27 -9.76
C PHE A 174 -4.98 -18.29 -8.87
N GLY A 175 -6.00 -17.51 -9.21
CA GLY A 175 -7.28 -17.48 -8.51
C GLY A 175 -7.27 -16.66 -7.21
N THR A 176 -6.19 -15.98 -6.85
CA THR A 176 -6.13 -15.13 -5.66
C THR A 176 -6.69 -13.74 -5.97
N GLU A 177 -7.69 -13.31 -5.21
CA GLU A 177 -8.31 -11.98 -5.29
C GLU A 177 -8.04 -11.19 -4.01
N ILE A 178 -7.89 -9.85 -4.13
CA ILE A 178 -7.65 -8.97 -2.98
C ILE A 178 -8.66 -7.83 -3.02
N ALA A 179 -9.38 -7.66 -1.91
CA ALA A 179 -10.35 -6.59 -1.74
C ALA A 179 -10.22 -5.95 -0.35
N SER A 180 -10.65 -4.70 -0.24
CA SER A 180 -10.72 -4.00 1.05
C SER A 180 -12.08 -3.36 1.28
N HIS A 181 -12.40 -3.19 2.55
CA HIS A 181 -13.53 -2.40 3.01
C HIS A 181 -13.17 -1.58 4.24
N VAL A 182 -13.99 -0.57 4.55
CA VAL A 182 -13.80 0.27 5.74
C VAL A 182 -14.60 -0.31 6.90
N ILE A 183 -13.92 -0.52 8.02
CA ILE A 183 -14.54 -1.05 9.24
C ILE A 183 -14.67 0.00 10.35
N GLN A 184 -13.99 1.16 10.23
CA GLN A 184 -14.12 2.24 11.20
C GLN A 184 -13.80 3.59 10.58
N VAL A 185 -14.58 4.62 10.93
CA VAL A 185 -14.26 6.03 10.73
C VAL A 185 -14.59 6.78 12.03
N GLY A 186 -13.59 7.48 12.57
CA GLY A 186 -13.73 8.15 13.87
C GLY A 186 -14.14 7.16 14.97
N HIS A 187 -15.25 7.44 15.63
CA HIS A 187 -15.79 6.61 16.71
C HIS A 187 -16.78 5.54 16.24
N VAL A 188 -17.18 5.57 14.96
CA VAL A 188 -18.15 4.63 14.40
C VAL A 188 -17.44 3.44 13.81
N ARG A 189 -17.78 2.24 14.32
CA ARG A 189 -17.18 0.97 13.93
C ARG A 189 -18.24 -0.03 13.45
N LEU A 190 -17.88 -0.88 12.50
CA LEU A 190 -18.62 -2.08 12.12
C LEU A 190 -18.28 -3.19 13.12
N GLU A 191 -19.28 -3.64 13.89
CA GLU A 191 -19.06 -4.58 15.00
C GLU A 191 -19.08 -6.05 14.58
N ARG A 192 -19.53 -6.35 13.36
CA ARG A 192 -19.56 -7.72 12.82
C ARG A 192 -18.44 -7.99 11.84
N ALA A 193 -18.02 -9.23 11.74
CA ALA A 193 -17.21 -9.68 10.61
C ALA A 193 -18.00 -9.60 9.30
N ALA A 194 -17.32 -9.23 8.22
CA ALA A 194 -17.87 -9.24 6.87
C ALA A 194 -17.50 -10.55 6.16
N ARG A 195 -18.39 -11.02 5.28
CA ARG A 195 -18.10 -12.15 4.40
C ARG A 195 -17.37 -11.68 3.15
N TRP A 196 -16.61 -12.54 2.54
CA TRP A 196 -15.86 -12.23 1.32
C TRP A 196 -16.72 -11.60 0.22
N GLU A 197 -17.92 -12.17 -0.03
CA GLU A 197 -18.82 -11.69 -1.07
C GLU A 197 -19.29 -10.25 -0.81
N GLU A 198 -19.53 -9.89 0.46
CA GLU A 198 -19.92 -8.52 0.86
C GLU A 198 -18.76 -7.56 0.64
N ILE A 199 -17.53 -7.96 1.04
CA ILE A 199 -16.30 -7.16 0.86
C ILE A 199 -16.03 -6.96 -0.62
N ARG A 200 -16.06 -8.02 -1.42
CA ARG A 200 -15.86 -7.99 -2.85
C ARG A 200 -16.85 -7.08 -3.56
N ALA A 201 -18.12 -7.18 -3.19
CA ALA A 201 -19.19 -6.35 -3.78
C ALA A 201 -18.96 -4.86 -3.48
N VAL A 202 -18.74 -4.48 -2.22
CA VAL A 202 -18.53 -3.06 -1.85
C VAL A 202 -17.19 -2.50 -2.33
N CYS A 203 -16.18 -3.35 -2.46
CA CYS A 203 -14.89 -2.98 -3.03
C CYS A 203 -14.98 -2.59 -4.51
N GLY A 204 -15.83 -3.29 -5.28
CA GLY A 204 -16.10 -3.02 -6.69
C GLY A 204 -17.11 -1.89 -6.93
N ASP A 205 -17.86 -1.48 -5.91
CA ASP A 205 -18.83 -0.40 -6.02
C ASP A 205 -18.15 0.98 -5.97
N LEU A 206 -18.08 1.63 -7.14
CA LEU A 206 -17.47 2.95 -7.28
C LEU A 206 -18.33 4.07 -6.67
N ASP A 207 -19.62 3.85 -6.49
CA ASP A 207 -20.56 4.82 -5.93
C ASP A 207 -20.64 4.72 -4.39
N SER A 208 -20.07 3.65 -3.79
CA SER A 208 -20.01 3.52 -2.35
C SER A 208 -19.10 4.59 -1.72
N PRO A 209 -19.66 5.50 -0.90
CA PRO A 209 -18.91 6.67 -0.43
C PRO A 209 -17.75 6.30 0.52
N LEU A 210 -17.94 5.29 1.35
CA LEU A 210 -16.92 4.87 2.34
C LEU A 210 -16.56 3.37 2.24
N ARG A 211 -17.17 2.63 1.32
CA ARG A 211 -16.93 1.19 1.13
C ARG A 211 -17.09 0.39 2.43
N CYS A 212 -18.10 0.69 3.22
CA CYS A 212 -18.53 -0.12 4.35
C CYS A 212 -19.61 -1.11 3.89
N VAL A 213 -19.49 -2.37 4.27
CA VAL A 213 -20.43 -3.46 3.89
C VAL A 213 -21.83 -3.30 4.52
N ASP A 214 -21.99 -2.41 5.49
CA ASP A 214 -23.25 -2.12 6.14
C ASP A 214 -23.67 -0.67 5.85
N ALA A 215 -24.78 -0.49 5.14
CA ALA A 215 -25.25 0.83 4.73
C ALA A 215 -25.63 1.73 5.93
N GLY A 216 -26.20 1.16 7.01
CA GLY A 216 -26.57 1.92 8.19
C GLY A 216 -25.36 2.42 8.98
N VAL A 217 -24.32 1.58 9.08
CA VAL A 217 -23.03 1.96 9.67
C VAL A 217 -22.33 3.00 8.78
N GLN A 218 -22.38 2.82 7.45
CA GLN A 218 -21.78 3.77 6.50
C GLN A 218 -22.36 5.19 6.64
N GLU A 219 -23.68 5.32 6.80
CA GLU A 219 -24.29 6.64 6.99
C GLU A 219 -23.84 7.29 8.32
N LYS A 220 -23.68 6.51 9.38
CA LYS A 220 -23.10 7.02 10.65
C LYS A 220 -21.63 7.43 10.46
N MET A 221 -20.83 6.68 9.71
CA MET A 221 -19.45 7.03 9.38
C MET A 221 -19.37 8.32 8.55
N LYS A 222 -20.33 8.56 7.63
CA LYS A 222 -20.42 9.82 6.88
C LYS A 222 -20.68 11.00 7.82
N ALA A 223 -21.54 10.83 8.81
CA ALA A 223 -21.82 11.86 9.81
C ALA A 223 -20.54 12.22 10.64
N GLU A 224 -19.67 11.25 10.95
CA GLU A 224 -18.35 11.51 11.56
C GLU A 224 -17.47 12.39 10.66
N VAL A 225 -17.42 12.10 9.36
CA VAL A 225 -16.67 12.91 8.39
C VAL A 225 -17.22 14.33 8.32
N ASP A 226 -18.55 14.49 8.29
CA ASP A 226 -19.23 15.81 8.23
C ASP A 226 -18.98 16.61 9.50
N ALA A 227 -18.99 15.96 10.68
CA ALA A 227 -18.66 16.60 11.95
C ALA A 227 -17.21 17.10 11.95
N ALA A 228 -16.27 16.31 11.49
CA ALA A 228 -14.86 16.71 11.36
C ALA A 228 -14.71 17.90 10.41
N LEU A 229 -15.35 17.83 9.22
CA LEU A 229 -15.36 18.92 8.23
C LEU A 229 -15.88 20.23 8.82
N LYS A 230 -17.02 20.16 9.54
CA LYS A 230 -17.65 21.32 10.19
C LYS A 230 -16.75 21.91 11.29
N ALA A 231 -16.04 21.07 12.01
CA ALA A 231 -15.10 21.50 13.05
C ALA A 231 -13.75 22.04 12.48
N GLY A 232 -13.53 21.96 11.16
CA GLY A 232 -12.25 22.29 10.54
C GLY A 232 -11.14 21.30 10.86
N ASP A 233 -11.51 20.07 11.21
CA ASP A 233 -10.65 18.98 11.64
C ASP A 233 -10.61 17.86 10.60
N THR A 234 -9.90 16.77 10.87
CA THR A 234 -9.81 15.57 10.05
C THR A 234 -10.09 14.33 10.88
N VAL A 235 -10.49 13.23 10.23
CA VAL A 235 -10.83 11.99 10.91
C VAL A 235 -10.01 10.83 10.35
N GLY A 236 -9.55 9.96 11.24
CA GLY A 236 -8.91 8.68 10.91
C GLY A 236 -9.90 7.53 10.89
N GLY A 237 -9.39 6.32 10.81
CA GLY A 237 -10.20 5.12 10.84
C GLY A 237 -9.41 3.85 10.53
N VAL A 238 -10.12 2.77 10.25
CA VAL A 238 -9.55 1.45 10.02
C VAL A 238 -10.15 0.86 8.74
N PHE A 239 -9.30 0.36 7.89
CA PHE A 239 -9.69 -0.47 6.77
C PHE A 239 -9.24 -1.92 7.00
N GLU A 240 -9.99 -2.86 6.46
CA GLU A 240 -9.64 -4.27 6.43
C GLU A 240 -9.42 -4.70 4.98
N ILE A 241 -8.37 -5.50 4.77
CA ILE A 241 -8.01 -6.11 3.49
C ILE A 241 -8.12 -7.61 3.65
N VAL A 242 -8.76 -8.25 2.68
CA VAL A 242 -8.85 -9.70 2.59
C VAL A 242 -8.21 -10.13 1.27
N ALA A 243 -7.24 -11.05 1.36
CA ALA A 243 -6.75 -11.79 0.20
C ALA A 243 -7.36 -13.19 0.24
N HIS A 244 -8.23 -13.44 -0.73
CA HIS A 244 -9.04 -14.65 -0.85
C HIS A 244 -8.37 -15.66 -1.77
N HIS A 245 -8.54 -16.96 -1.48
CA HIS A 245 -7.94 -18.08 -2.21
C HIS A 245 -6.39 -18.00 -2.27
N VAL A 246 -5.75 -17.65 -1.16
CA VAL A 246 -4.30 -17.71 -1.04
C VAL A 246 -3.89 -19.18 -0.81
N PRO A 247 -2.97 -19.74 -1.63
CA PRO A 247 -2.56 -21.15 -1.46
C PRO A 247 -1.79 -21.34 -0.15
N VAL A 248 -1.84 -22.53 0.39
CA VAL A 248 -1.02 -22.96 1.53
C VAL A 248 0.47 -22.84 1.18
N GLY A 249 1.29 -22.40 2.13
CA GLY A 249 2.74 -22.53 2.05
C GLY A 249 3.50 -21.36 1.43
N LEU A 250 2.90 -20.17 1.32
CA LEU A 250 3.65 -18.95 1.03
C LEU A 250 4.30 -18.42 2.30
N GLY A 251 5.50 -17.86 2.18
CA GLY A 251 6.31 -17.43 3.32
C GLY A 251 7.06 -18.58 3.97
N SER A 252 7.68 -18.31 5.11
CA SER A 252 8.53 -19.28 5.82
C SER A 252 8.48 -19.04 7.33
N HIS A 253 8.63 -20.10 8.11
CA HIS A 253 8.83 -20.03 9.56
C HIS A 253 10.32 -20.09 9.94
N ALA A 254 11.18 -20.38 8.96
CA ALA A 254 12.59 -20.73 9.22
C ALA A 254 13.42 -19.51 9.62
N GLN A 255 13.17 -18.34 9.02
CA GLN A 255 13.90 -17.11 9.31
C GLN A 255 12.92 -15.96 9.57
N TRP A 256 13.32 -15.00 10.41
CA TRP A 256 12.47 -13.89 10.84
C TRP A 256 12.07 -12.96 9.68
N ASP A 257 12.94 -12.75 8.70
CA ASP A 257 12.76 -11.88 7.54
C ASP A 257 12.00 -12.55 6.38
N GLU A 258 11.86 -13.89 6.42
CA GLU A 258 11.05 -14.66 5.49
C GLU A 258 9.59 -14.81 5.93
N LYS A 259 9.30 -14.48 7.19
CA LYS A 259 7.93 -14.57 7.74
C LYS A 259 7.00 -13.61 7.02
N LEU A 260 5.94 -14.17 6.41
CA LEU A 260 5.03 -13.38 5.58
C LEU A 260 4.22 -12.36 6.38
N ASP A 261 3.85 -12.67 7.62
CA ASP A 261 3.22 -11.72 8.55
C ASP A 261 4.08 -10.46 8.76
N GLY A 262 5.39 -10.63 9.03
CA GLY A 262 6.33 -9.53 9.18
C GLY A 262 6.43 -8.67 7.92
N ARG A 263 6.51 -9.31 6.74
CA ARG A 263 6.60 -8.63 5.44
C ARG A 263 5.32 -7.85 5.08
N LEU A 264 4.15 -8.42 5.34
CA LEU A 264 2.85 -7.77 5.13
C LEU A 264 2.69 -6.56 6.05
N VAL A 265 3.04 -6.70 7.34
CA VAL A 265 3.01 -5.60 8.31
C VAL A 265 3.95 -4.48 7.90
N GLN A 266 5.19 -4.76 7.51
CA GLN A 266 6.15 -3.78 7.02
C GLN A 266 5.60 -3.00 5.81
N ALA A 267 5.06 -3.71 4.83
CA ALA A 267 4.52 -3.11 3.62
C ALA A 267 3.34 -2.19 3.93
N LEU A 268 2.39 -2.66 4.74
CA LEU A 268 1.20 -1.88 5.07
C LEU A 268 1.52 -0.70 6.00
N MET A 269 2.45 -0.87 6.97
CA MET A 269 2.92 0.22 7.84
C MET A 269 3.63 1.32 7.06
N SER A 270 4.18 1.03 5.87
CA SER A 270 4.84 2.01 5.00
C SER A 270 3.87 2.94 4.28
N VAL A 271 2.56 2.65 4.28
CA VAL A 271 1.53 3.51 3.68
C VAL A 271 1.36 4.77 4.53
N GLN A 272 1.26 5.92 3.87
CA GLN A 272 1.11 7.20 4.57
C GLN A 272 -0.11 7.19 5.51
N ALA A 273 0.06 7.77 6.68
CA ALA A 273 -0.90 7.86 7.78
C ALA A 273 -1.18 6.54 8.51
N VAL A 274 -0.75 5.38 8.06
CA VAL A 274 -0.86 4.14 8.83
C VAL A 274 0.02 4.22 10.07
N LYS A 275 -0.55 3.87 11.25
CA LYS A 275 0.10 3.92 12.57
C LYS A 275 -0.05 2.62 13.35
N GLY A 276 -0.81 1.68 12.81
CA GLY A 276 -0.97 0.33 13.35
C GLY A 276 -1.36 -0.63 12.26
N VAL A 277 -0.96 -1.89 12.42
CA VAL A 277 -1.33 -3.00 11.53
C VAL A 277 -1.68 -4.20 12.39
N GLU A 278 -2.71 -4.94 12.01
CA GLU A 278 -3.22 -6.11 12.73
C GLU A 278 -3.52 -7.23 11.75
N ILE A 279 -3.19 -8.47 12.12
CA ILE A 279 -3.47 -9.68 11.33
C ILE A 279 -4.44 -10.57 12.12
N GLY A 280 -5.51 -11.04 11.48
CA GLY A 280 -6.51 -11.90 12.07
C GLY A 280 -7.17 -11.27 13.31
N ALA A 281 -7.20 -11.99 14.44
CA ALA A 281 -7.71 -11.49 15.70
C ALA A 281 -6.84 -10.40 16.34
N GLY A 282 -5.56 -10.31 15.92
CA GLY A 282 -4.64 -9.23 16.29
C GLY A 282 -4.59 -8.96 17.80
N ILE A 283 -4.88 -7.70 18.18
CA ILE A 283 -4.83 -7.25 19.58
C ILE A 283 -5.82 -8.00 20.47
N LEU A 284 -6.97 -8.44 19.95
CA LEU A 284 -7.95 -9.20 20.73
C LEU A 284 -7.39 -10.53 21.23
N ALA A 285 -6.50 -11.16 20.45
CA ALA A 285 -5.86 -12.41 20.84
C ALA A 285 -5.00 -12.27 22.11
N ALA A 286 -4.40 -11.10 22.34
CA ALA A 286 -3.58 -10.84 23.52
C ALA A 286 -4.38 -10.79 24.83
N GLY A 287 -5.68 -10.52 24.76
CA GLY A 287 -6.61 -10.50 25.90
C GLY A 287 -7.40 -11.79 26.08
N SER A 288 -7.12 -12.84 25.30
CA SER A 288 -7.93 -14.07 25.27
C SER A 288 -7.12 -15.29 25.73
N TYR A 289 -7.81 -16.34 26.14
CA TYR A 289 -7.17 -17.63 26.41
C TYR A 289 -6.82 -18.36 25.10
N GLY A 290 -5.79 -19.19 25.10
CA GLY A 290 -5.37 -19.94 23.92
C GLY A 290 -6.47 -20.76 23.28
N SER A 291 -7.31 -21.43 24.07
CA SER A 291 -8.48 -22.20 23.58
C SER A 291 -9.56 -21.36 22.89
N GLU A 292 -9.53 -20.05 23.09
CA GLU A 292 -10.52 -19.13 22.48
C GLU A 292 -10.04 -18.56 21.14
N VAL A 293 -8.72 -18.55 20.90
CA VAL A 293 -8.13 -17.89 19.71
C VAL A 293 -7.43 -18.86 18.76
N MET A 294 -7.07 -20.07 19.19
CA MET A 294 -6.47 -21.04 18.29
C MET A 294 -7.55 -21.65 17.38
N ASP A 295 -7.27 -21.68 16.08
CA ASP A 295 -8.17 -22.23 15.07
C ASP A 295 -8.03 -23.75 15.04
N GLU A 296 -9.07 -24.49 15.45
CA GLU A 296 -9.07 -25.95 15.46
C GLU A 296 -8.94 -26.52 14.05
N ILE A 297 -8.12 -27.56 13.90
CA ILE A 297 -7.83 -28.20 12.62
C ILE A 297 -8.68 -29.46 12.48
N SER A 298 -9.35 -29.62 11.35
CA SER A 298 -10.12 -30.77 10.94
C SER A 298 -9.74 -31.25 9.54
N TYR A 299 -10.03 -32.50 9.21
CA TYR A 299 -9.82 -33.04 7.88
C TYR A 299 -11.17 -33.31 7.19
N ASP A 300 -11.43 -32.62 6.09
CA ASP A 300 -12.59 -32.85 5.24
C ASP A 300 -12.30 -34.01 4.31
N LYS A 301 -12.92 -35.19 4.61
CA LYS A 301 -12.72 -36.43 3.83
C LYS A 301 -13.25 -36.31 2.40
N MET A 302 -14.31 -35.53 2.18
CA MET A 302 -14.90 -35.34 0.85
C MET A 302 -14.04 -34.41 -0.03
N ALA A 303 -13.60 -33.29 0.53
CA ALA A 303 -12.71 -32.35 -0.16
C ALA A 303 -11.24 -32.79 -0.10
N ARG A 304 -10.89 -33.85 0.67
CA ARG A 304 -9.52 -34.39 0.86
C ARG A 304 -8.51 -33.31 1.27
N ARG A 305 -8.91 -32.45 2.22
CA ARG A 305 -8.04 -31.36 2.68
C ARG A 305 -8.27 -31.01 4.16
N PHE A 306 -7.23 -30.48 4.77
CA PHE A 306 -7.33 -29.87 6.10
C PHE A 306 -8.06 -28.52 6.03
N ARG A 307 -8.87 -28.22 7.05
CA ARG A 307 -9.60 -26.97 7.22
C ARG A 307 -9.45 -26.47 8.64
N ARG A 308 -9.65 -25.19 8.83
CA ARG A 308 -9.80 -24.55 10.14
C ARG A 308 -11.29 -24.29 10.42
N SER A 309 -11.66 -24.40 11.69
CA SER A 309 -13.03 -24.12 12.15
C SER A 309 -13.33 -22.61 12.21
N SER A 310 -12.29 -21.80 12.24
CA SER A 310 -12.32 -20.33 12.29
C SER A 310 -11.05 -19.78 11.62
N ASN A 311 -10.94 -18.46 11.49
CA ASN A 311 -9.77 -17.81 10.91
C ASN A 311 -9.27 -16.66 11.80
N ARG A 312 -9.04 -16.95 13.08
CA ARG A 312 -8.52 -15.96 14.03
C ARG A 312 -7.04 -15.67 13.80
N ALA A 313 -6.30 -16.63 13.25
CA ALA A 313 -4.93 -16.45 12.78
C ALA A 313 -4.82 -15.51 11.56
N GLY A 314 -5.95 -15.21 10.88
CA GLY A 314 -5.97 -14.36 9.70
C GLY A 314 -5.21 -14.95 8.51
N GLY A 315 -5.30 -16.26 8.29
CA GLY A 315 -4.69 -16.97 7.17
C GLY A 315 -3.20 -17.25 7.31
N LEU A 316 -2.57 -16.88 8.45
CA LEU A 316 -1.12 -16.98 8.66
C LEU A 316 -0.80 -17.70 9.98
N GLU A 317 -0.03 -18.77 9.89
CA GLU A 317 0.46 -19.52 11.04
C GLU A 317 2.00 -19.58 10.98
N GLY A 318 2.67 -19.01 11.97
CA GLY A 318 4.13 -19.00 12.05
C GLY A 318 4.83 -18.25 10.90
N GLY A 319 4.13 -17.39 10.17
CA GLY A 319 4.66 -16.67 9.00
C GLY A 319 4.42 -17.38 7.67
N ILE A 320 3.57 -18.43 7.65
CA ILE A 320 3.22 -19.22 6.46
C ILE A 320 1.72 -19.13 6.23
N THR A 321 1.28 -19.03 4.98
CA THR A 321 -0.15 -19.11 4.63
C THR A 321 -0.68 -20.52 4.88
N ASN A 322 -1.87 -20.60 5.47
CA ASN A 322 -2.51 -21.86 5.88
C ASN A 322 -3.67 -22.31 4.99
N GLY A 323 -3.97 -21.54 3.92
CA GLY A 323 -5.05 -21.82 2.97
C GLY A 323 -6.39 -21.15 3.29
N GLU A 324 -6.49 -20.48 4.44
CA GLU A 324 -7.60 -19.59 4.76
C GLU A 324 -7.32 -18.19 4.20
N ASP A 325 -8.35 -17.32 4.20
CA ASP A 325 -8.20 -15.93 3.75
C ASP A 325 -7.16 -15.18 4.59
N VAL A 326 -6.27 -14.46 3.92
CA VAL A 326 -5.34 -13.56 4.63
C VAL A 326 -6.08 -12.28 4.97
N VAL A 327 -6.28 -12.02 6.27
CA VAL A 327 -7.01 -10.87 6.81
C VAL A 327 -6.07 -9.94 7.54
N ILE A 328 -5.95 -8.71 7.04
CA ILE A 328 -5.05 -7.70 7.60
C ILE A 328 -5.75 -6.35 7.71
N ARG A 329 -5.56 -5.62 8.81
CA ARG A 329 -6.15 -4.30 9.05
C ARG A 329 -5.09 -3.23 9.16
N GLY A 330 -5.39 -2.06 8.58
CA GLY A 330 -4.57 -0.86 8.69
C GLY A 330 -5.29 0.24 9.45
N TYR A 331 -4.63 0.79 10.47
CA TYR A 331 -5.12 1.86 11.33
C TYR A 331 -4.52 3.19 10.87
N LEU A 332 -5.36 4.08 10.36
CA LEU A 332 -4.97 5.40 9.86
C LEU A 332 -5.21 6.47 10.92
N LYS A 333 -4.17 7.24 11.23
CA LYS A 333 -4.35 8.49 11.98
C LYS A 333 -5.06 9.53 11.11
N PRO A 334 -5.71 10.55 11.72
CA PRO A 334 -6.20 11.72 11.01
C PRO A 334 -5.10 12.40 10.19
N ILE A 335 -5.46 13.07 9.11
CA ILE A 335 -4.54 13.80 8.24
C ILE A 335 -4.00 15.02 8.99
N SER A 336 -2.71 15.30 8.84
CA SER A 336 -1.99 16.33 9.59
C SER A 336 -2.31 17.76 9.14
N THR A 337 -2.96 17.96 8.00
CA THR A 337 -3.33 19.28 7.50
C THR A 337 -4.75 19.63 7.94
N LEU A 338 -4.88 20.54 8.90
CA LEU A 338 -6.12 20.95 9.50
C LEU A 338 -6.47 22.38 9.11
N ARG A 339 -7.74 22.68 8.84
CA ARG A 339 -8.22 24.08 8.76
C ARG A 339 -8.10 24.77 10.12
N LYS A 340 -8.34 24.04 11.20
CA LYS A 340 -8.06 24.45 12.57
C LYS A 340 -6.56 24.31 12.83
N ALA A 341 -5.77 25.28 12.33
CA ALA A 341 -4.31 25.23 12.39
C ALA A 341 -3.81 25.05 13.82
N LEU A 342 -2.95 24.05 14.04
CA LEU A 342 -2.27 23.82 15.31
C LEU A 342 -1.09 24.79 15.48
N GLY A 343 -0.65 24.98 16.74
CA GLY A 343 0.58 25.71 17.04
C GLY A 343 1.82 24.96 16.53
N THR A 344 2.80 25.69 16.02
CA THR A 344 4.12 25.19 15.63
C THR A 344 5.16 26.29 15.83
N ALA A 345 6.42 26.03 15.51
CA ALA A 345 7.45 27.05 15.46
C ALA A 345 7.98 27.17 14.01
N ASP A 346 8.22 28.39 13.58
CA ASP A 346 8.87 28.62 12.29
C ASP A 346 10.31 28.07 12.31
N MET A 347 10.68 27.29 11.29
CA MET A 347 11.98 26.63 11.25
C MET A 347 13.17 27.58 11.08
N VAL A 348 12.92 28.79 10.56
CA VAL A 348 13.95 29.82 10.31
C VAL A 348 14.06 30.78 11.49
N THR A 349 12.94 31.42 11.86
CA THR A 349 12.92 32.45 12.91
C THR A 349 12.88 31.89 14.32
N LYS A 350 12.44 30.62 14.49
CA LYS A 350 12.20 29.94 15.76
C LYS A 350 11.00 30.48 16.58
N GLU A 351 10.29 31.44 16.02
CA GLU A 351 9.14 32.04 16.68
C GLU A 351 7.90 31.14 16.63
N PRO A 352 7.04 31.20 17.65
CA PRO A 352 5.75 30.50 17.66
C PRO A 352 4.84 31.02 16.52
N VAL A 353 4.31 30.10 15.71
CA VAL A 353 3.40 30.41 14.60
C VAL A 353 2.28 29.38 14.49
N ARG A 354 1.33 29.61 13.60
CA ARG A 354 0.36 28.58 13.19
C ARG A 354 0.93 27.74 12.06
N ALA A 355 0.65 26.43 12.13
CA ALA A 355 1.06 25.48 11.10
C ALA A 355 0.47 25.85 9.73
N ALA A 356 1.24 25.63 8.69
CA ALA A 356 0.81 25.87 7.32
C ALA A 356 -0.42 25.04 6.96
N TYR A 357 -1.37 25.66 6.26
CA TYR A 357 -2.51 24.99 5.69
C TYR A 357 -2.28 24.71 4.20
N GLU A 358 -2.27 23.45 3.83
CA GLU A 358 -2.29 23.00 2.45
C GLU A 358 -3.66 22.36 2.15
N ARG A 359 -4.14 22.45 0.90
CA ARG A 359 -5.38 21.77 0.52
C ARG A 359 -5.25 20.28 0.77
N SER A 360 -6.18 19.72 1.52
CA SER A 360 -6.15 18.33 1.98
C SER A 360 -7.55 17.71 1.99
N ASP A 361 -7.58 16.39 2.16
CA ASP A 361 -8.77 15.61 2.41
C ASP A 361 -9.19 15.73 3.88
N TRP A 362 -10.42 15.35 4.23
CA TRP A 362 -10.91 15.25 5.61
C TRP A 362 -10.92 13.80 6.09
N CYS A 363 -11.14 12.86 5.16
CA CYS A 363 -11.05 11.42 5.40
C CYS A 363 -10.39 10.75 4.20
N VAL A 364 -9.45 9.83 4.46
CA VAL A 364 -8.72 9.07 3.42
C VAL A 364 -8.81 7.56 3.63
N VAL A 365 -9.66 7.10 4.54
CA VAL A 365 -9.71 5.68 4.91
C VAL A 365 -10.00 4.78 3.70
N PRO A 366 -10.96 5.07 2.81
CA PRO A 366 -11.20 4.26 1.61
C PRO A 366 -10.00 4.22 0.66
N ALA A 367 -9.34 5.36 0.46
CA ALA A 367 -8.14 5.44 -0.40
C ALA A 367 -6.94 4.71 0.23
N GLY A 368 -6.85 4.73 1.58
CA GLY A 368 -5.88 3.95 2.35
C GLY A 368 -6.06 2.45 2.14
N GLY A 369 -7.32 1.98 2.09
CA GLY A 369 -7.65 0.59 1.75
C GLY A 369 -7.11 0.18 0.38
N VAL A 370 -7.34 0.97 -0.66
CA VAL A 370 -6.83 0.68 -2.03
C VAL A 370 -5.30 0.68 -2.08
N ALA A 371 -4.65 1.64 -1.42
CA ALA A 371 -3.18 1.65 -1.33
C ALA A 371 -2.67 0.43 -0.54
N GLY A 372 -3.38 0.03 0.51
CA GLY A 372 -3.08 -1.17 1.28
C GLY A 372 -3.24 -2.45 0.47
N GLU A 373 -4.33 -2.59 -0.31
CA GLU A 373 -4.51 -3.72 -1.26
C GLU A 373 -3.31 -3.86 -2.19
N ALA A 374 -2.82 -2.75 -2.74
CA ALA A 374 -1.67 -2.73 -3.64
C ALA A 374 -0.40 -3.24 -2.94
N MET A 375 -0.17 -2.82 -1.69
CA MET A 375 1.00 -3.25 -0.92
C MET A 375 0.91 -4.72 -0.51
N VAL A 376 -0.27 -5.21 -0.13
CA VAL A 376 -0.52 -6.63 0.16
C VAL A 376 -0.32 -7.46 -1.11
N ALA A 377 -0.83 -7.00 -2.26
CA ALA A 377 -0.65 -7.68 -3.54
C ALA A 377 0.83 -7.81 -3.93
N LEU A 378 1.63 -6.76 -3.76
CA LEU A 378 3.07 -6.78 -4.06
C LEU A 378 3.82 -7.80 -3.20
N VAL A 379 3.50 -7.88 -1.90
CA VAL A 379 4.12 -8.86 -1.00
C VAL A 379 3.71 -10.29 -1.33
N LEU A 380 2.41 -10.51 -1.58
CA LEU A 380 1.92 -11.85 -1.95
C LEU A 380 2.46 -12.29 -3.31
N ALA A 381 2.51 -11.40 -4.31
CA ALA A 381 3.09 -11.71 -5.61
C ALA A 381 4.58 -12.06 -5.50
N ASP A 382 5.34 -11.36 -4.66
CA ASP A 382 6.73 -11.72 -4.41
C ASP A 382 6.86 -13.10 -3.75
N ALA A 383 6.00 -13.42 -2.76
CA ALA A 383 5.97 -14.75 -2.13
C ALA A 383 5.57 -15.86 -3.12
N PHE A 384 4.65 -15.59 -4.07
CA PHE A 384 4.32 -16.50 -5.17
C PHE A 384 5.51 -16.75 -6.08
N LEU A 385 6.24 -15.70 -6.47
CA LEU A 385 7.45 -15.82 -7.30
C LEU A 385 8.55 -16.58 -6.58
N GLN A 386 8.75 -16.37 -5.28
CA GLN A 386 9.71 -17.12 -4.48
C GLN A 386 9.38 -18.62 -4.43
N LYS A 387 8.09 -18.96 -4.29
CA LYS A 387 7.64 -20.35 -4.13
C LYS A 387 7.52 -21.08 -5.47
N PHE A 388 6.91 -20.45 -6.46
CA PHE A 388 6.56 -21.12 -7.72
C PHE A 388 7.52 -20.78 -8.86
N GLY A 389 8.32 -19.72 -8.72
CA GLY A 389 9.40 -19.37 -9.65
C GLY A 389 9.01 -19.30 -11.11
N GLY A 390 10.02 -19.17 -11.97
CA GLY A 390 9.88 -19.24 -13.41
C GLY A 390 10.05 -17.90 -14.11
N ASP A 391 10.72 -17.95 -15.30
CA ASP A 391 10.91 -16.79 -16.15
C ASP A 391 9.66 -16.46 -16.99
N SER A 392 8.72 -17.41 -17.06
CA SER A 392 7.46 -17.26 -17.80
C SER A 392 6.24 -17.66 -16.95
N LEU A 393 5.10 -17.03 -17.23
CA LEU A 393 3.83 -17.38 -16.61
C LEU A 393 3.46 -18.86 -16.83
N ALA A 394 3.78 -19.42 -17.99
CA ALA A 394 3.51 -20.82 -18.29
C ALA A 394 4.31 -21.78 -17.40
N GLU A 395 5.56 -21.44 -17.09
CA GLU A 395 6.39 -22.21 -16.16
C GLU A 395 5.86 -22.11 -14.73
N MET A 396 5.53 -20.92 -14.29
CA MET A 396 4.97 -20.66 -12.98
C MET A 396 3.64 -21.42 -12.76
N ARG A 397 2.76 -21.49 -13.78
CA ARG A 397 1.54 -22.29 -13.74
C ARG A 397 1.82 -23.76 -13.52
N ARG A 398 2.76 -24.37 -14.28
CA ARG A 398 3.14 -25.77 -14.08
C ARG A 398 3.63 -26.05 -12.66
N ASN A 399 4.45 -25.16 -12.12
CA ASN A 399 4.97 -25.29 -10.76
C ASN A 399 3.84 -25.20 -9.72
N PHE A 400 2.91 -24.29 -9.89
CA PHE A 400 1.74 -24.12 -9.03
C PHE A 400 0.81 -25.35 -9.07
N GLU A 401 0.49 -25.86 -10.27
CA GLU A 401 -0.35 -27.05 -10.46
C GLU A 401 0.30 -28.29 -9.84
N ASN A 402 1.61 -28.50 -10.04
CA ASN A 402 2.34 -29.59 -9.44
C ASN A 402 2.35 -29.52 -7.91
N TYR A 403 2.46 -28.33 -7.34
CA TYR A 403 2.35 -28.13 -5.91
C TYR A 403 0.94 -28.41 -5.38
N GLY A 404 -0.11 -28.02 -6.11
CA GLY A 404 -1.49 -28.38 -5.80
C GLY A 404 -1.67 -29.89 -5.69
N GLN A 405 -1.15 -30.65 -6.66
CA GLN A 405 -1.19 -32.12 -6.64
C GLN A 405 -0.43 -32.73 -5.44
N GLN A 406 0.65 -32.07 -4.97
CA GLN A 406 1.38 -32.49 -3.76
C GLN A 406 0.50 -32.29 -2.53
N ILE A 407 -0.19 -31.15 -2.41
CA ILE A 407 -1.09 -30.86 -1.28
C ILE A 407 -2.29 -31.80 -1.26
N ASP A 408 -2.87 -32.13 -2.41
CA ASP A 408 -4.01 -33.05 -2.53
C ASP A 408 -3.67 -34.50 -2.11
N LYS A 409 -2.36 -34.85 -2.11
CA LYS A 409 -1.84 -36.16 -1.70
C LYS A 409 -1.33 -36.20 -0.27
N PHE A 410 -1.23 -35.04 0.38
CA PHE A 410 -0.75 -34.93 1.75
C PHE A 410 -1.82 -35.37 2.73
#